data_ebd2eb8bb0ad9d279a6735581f044906
#
_entry.id   ebd2eb8bb0ad9d279a6735581f044906
#
_cell.length_a   1.000
_cell.length_b   1.000
_cell.length_c   1.000
_cell.angle_alpha   90.00
_cell.angle_beta   90.00
_cell.angle_gamma   90.00
#
_symmetry.space_group_name_H-M   'P 1'
#
loop_
_entity.id
_entity.type
_entity.pdbx_description
1 polymer ?
#
loop_
_entity_poly.entity_id
_entity_poly.type
_entity_poly.pdbx_seq_one_letter_code
_entity_poly.pdbx_strand_id
1 'polypeptide(L)'
;MRFLIQRVKHAAVSVQRKTDLIEKVSGIEKGLLILVGISMTDTTDTADKMLKKAMNLRIFEDAEGKTNLSLKDVNGSCLIVSQFTLYASCKKGNRPSFTEAGNPHAAEELYDYIVLKAQEYCGNVQCGEFGADMKVELLNDGPFTVWLDSNELGY
;
A
#
# COMPACT_ATOMS: atom_id res chain seq x y z
N MET A 1 -6.23 8.50 -6.26
CA MET A 1 -5.31 7.53 -5.58
C MET A 1 -6.11 6.55 -4.74
N ARG A 2 -5.71 5.28 -4.74
CA ARG A 2 -6.38 4.23 -3.97
C ARG A 2 -5.38 3.48 -3.12
N PHE A 3 -5.68 3.32 -1.84
CA PHE A 3 -4.90 2.48 -0.92
C PHE A 3 -5.78 1.35 -0.40
N LEU A 4 -5.30 0.11 -0.53
CA LEU A 4 -5.82 -1.03 0.20
C LEU A 4 -4.83 -1.34 1.32
N ILE A 5 -5.26 -1.14 2.56
CA ILE A 5 -4.42 -1.21 3.76
C ILE A 5 -4.81 -2.44 4.56
N GLN A 6 -3.84 -3.25 4.92
CA GLN A 6 -4.04 -4.41 5.78
C GLN A 6 -3.13 -4.34 7.00
N ARG A 7 -3.73 -4.46 8.19
CA ARG A 7 -2.99 -4.65 9.43
C ARG A 7 -2.40 -6.07 9.44
N VAL A 8 -1.10 -6.19 9.68
CA VAL A 8 -0.40 -7.47 9.57
C VAL A 8 0.44 -7.80 10.80
N LYS A 9 0.59 -9.09 11.08
CA LYS A 9 1.62 -9.62 12.01
C LYS A 9 2.99 -9.63 11.35
N HIS A 10 3.03 -9.96 10.06
CA HIS A 10 4.17 -9.85 9.16
C HIS A 10 3.68 -9.77 7.71
N ALA A 11 4.49 -9.19 6.86
CA ALA A 11 4.32 -9.25 5.41
C ALA A 11 5.67 -9.25 4.72
N ALA A 12 5.74 -9.87 3.55
CA ALA A 12 6.94 -9.91 2.72
C ALA A 12 6.58 -9.81 1.24
N VAL A 13 7.49 -9.26 0.45
CA VAL A 13 7.40 -9.25 -1.00
C VAL A 13 8.64 -9.88 -1.61
N SER A 14 8.41 -10.74 -2.60
CA SER A 14 9.44 -11.36 -3.42
C SER A 14 9.17 -11.04 -4.89
N VAL A 15 10.21 -10.93 -5.69
CA VAL A 15 10.11 -10.68 -7.13
C VAL A 15 10.45 -11.95 -7.88
N GLN A 16 9.59 -12.34 -8.81
CA GLN A 16 9.86 -13.45 -9.72
C GLN A 16 10.68 -12.94 -10.91
N ARG A 17 11.90 -13.44 -11.04
CA ARG A 17 12.78 -13.14 -12.18
C ARG A 17 12.51 -14.09 -13.35
N LYS A 18 12.95 -13.71 -14.55
CA LYS A 18 12.75 -14.48 -15.80
C LYS A 18 13.31 -15.92 -15.78
N THR A 19 14.15 -16.25 -14.80
CA THR A 19 14.79 -17.56 -14.62
C THR A 19 14.09 -18.44 -13.59
N ASP A 20 12.81 -18.22 -13.29
CA ASP A 20 12.05 -18.88 -12.24
C ASP A 20 12.63 -18.70 -10.82
N LEU A 21 13.66 -17.86 -10.68
CA LEU A 21 14.20 -17.49 -9.38
C LEU A 21 13.25 -16.51 -8.68
N ILE A 22 12.92 -16.83 -7.44
CA ILE A 22 12.18 -15.96 -6.55
C ILE A 22 13.17 -15.31 -5.60
N GLU A 23 13.28 -13.99 -5.64
CA GLU A 23 14.15 -13.21 -4.80
C GLU A 23 13.29 -12.43 -3.79
N LYS A 24 13.54 -12.63 -2.49
CA LYS A 24 12.90 -11.81 -1.45
C LYS A 24 13.49 -10.40 -1.51
N VAL A 25 12.66 -9.42 -1.82
CA VAL A 25 13.08 -8.01 -1.92
C VAL A 25 13.05 -7.35 -0.56
N SER A 26 11.95 -7.52 0.19
CA SER A 26 11.78 -6.88 1.48
C SER A 26 10.71 -7.57 2.33
N GLY A 27 10.64 -7.18 3.60
CA GLY A 27 9.60 -7.66 4.51
C GLY A 27 9.56 -6.86 5.80
N ILE A 28 8.43 -6.97 6.48
CA ILE A 28 8.15 -6.32 7.75
C ILE A 28 7.56 -7.33 8.75
N GLU A 29 7.72 -7.04 10.03
CA GLU A 29 6.97 -7.63 11.12
C GLU A 29 5.66 -6.82 11.33
N LYS A 30 5.16 -6.74 12.57
CA LYS A 30 3.92 -6.03 12.93
C LYS A 30 3.83 -4.64 12.26
N GLY A 31 2.74 -4.40 11.54
CA GLY A 31 2.57 -3.13 10.87
C GLY A 31 1.44 -3.09 9.85
N LEU A 32 1.67 -2.34 8.77
CA LEU A 32 0.72 -2.17 7.67
C LEU A 32 1.34 -2.63 6.34
N LEU A 33 0.61 -3.49 5.62
CA LEU A 33 0.79 -3.65 4.17
C LEU A 33 -0.13 -2.65 3.48
N ILE A 34 0.41 -1.82 2.58
CA ILE A 34 -0.33 -0.84 1.79
C ILE A 34 -0.14 -1.14 0.30
N LEU A 35 -1.19 -1.60 -0.35
CA LEU A 35 -1.25 -1.69 -1.81
C LEU A 35 -1.65 -0.34 -2.38
N VAL A 36 -0.85 0.21 -3.30
CA VAL A 36 -1.00 1.56 -3.84
C VAL A 36 -1.41 1.52 -5.30
N GLY A 37 -2.60 2.03 -5.60
CA GLY A 37 -3.07 2.31 -6.95
C GLY A 37 -2.97 3.81 -7.24
N ILE A 38 -2.39 4.14 -8.39
CA ILE A 38 -2.21 5.52 -8.86
C ILE A 38 -3.01 5.72 -10.14
N SER A 39 -3.76 6.82 -10.22
CA SER A 39 -4.54 7.24 -11.39
C SER A 39 -3.80 8.32 -12.19
N MET A 40 -4.37 8.67 -13.35
CA MET A 40 -3.80 9.72 -14.21
C MET A 40 -3.90 11.13 -13.61
N THR A 41 -4.75 11.34 -12.63
CA THR A 41 -5.01 12.66 -12.03
C THR A 41 -4.35 12.85 -10.68
N ASP A 42 -3.69 11.82 -10.16
CA ASP A 42 -3.05 11.90 -8.85
C ASP A 42 -1.78 12.76 -8.88
N THR A 43 -1.58 13.49 -7.79
CA THR A 43 -0.46 14.42 -7.60
C THR A 43 0.26 14.11 -6.28
N THR A 44 1.39 14.77 -6.05
CA THR A 44 2.12 14.71 -4.77
C THR A 44 1.27 15.23 -3.61
N ASP A 45 0.42 16.25 -3.83
CA ASP A 45 -0.53 16.75 -2.82
C ASP A 45 -1.56 15.67 -2.44
N THR A 46 -2.08 14.95 -3.44
CA THR A 46 -2.96 13.79 -3.21
C THR A 46 -2.23 12.70 -2.40
N ALA A 47 -0.98 12.41 -2.76
CA ALA A 47 -0.16 11.41 -2.07
C ALA A 47 0.09 11.79 -0.60
N ASP A 48 0.43 13.05 -0.33
CA ASP A 48 0.66 13.56 1.03
C ASP A 48 -0.58 13.41 1.92
N LYS A 49 -1.76 13.78 1.39
CA LYS A 49 -3.03 13.65 2.10
C LYS A 49 -3.39 12.19 2.37
N MET A 50 -3.21 11.33 1.36
CA MET A 50 -3.48 9.89 1.48
C MET A 50 -2.53 9.22 2.47
N LEU A 51 -1.23 9.51 2.42
CA LEU A 51 -0.25 9.00 3.39
C LEU A 51 -0.57 9.47 4.81
N LYS A 52 -0.80 10.77 4.99
CA LYS A 52 -1.18 11.31 6.30
C LYS A 52 -2.41 10.59 6.86
N LYS A 53 -3.43 10.33 6.03
CA LYS A 53 -4.62 9.58 6.43
C LYS A 53 -4.28 8.15 6.81
N ALA A 54 -3.57 7.42 5.94
CA ALA A 54 -3.23 6.02 6.14
C ALA A 54 -2.38 5.78 7.40
N MET A 55 -1.32 6.58 7.59
CA MET A 55 -0.38 6.42 8.69
C MET A 55 -0.95 6.80 10.05
N ASN A 56 -2.03 7.61 10.08
CA ASN A 56 -2.73 8.00 11.30
C ASN A 56 -4.02 7.19 11.55
N LEU A 57 -4.29 6.14 10.77
CA LEU A 57 -5.39 5.23 11.08
C LEU A 57 -5.18 4.57 12.45
N ARG A 58 -6.17 4.68 13.31
CA ARG A 58 -6.14 4.11 14.66
C ARG A 58 -6.75 2.73 14.65
N ILE A 59 -6.01 1.77 14.10
CA ILE A 59 -6.48 0.41 13.82
C ILE A 59 -5.70 -0.68 14.56
N PHE A 60 -4.83 -0.30 15.50
CA PHE A 60 -4.17 -1.24 16.41
C PHE A 60 -4.84 -1.17 17.80
N GLU A 61 -4.77 -2.29 18.50
CA GLU A 61 -5.37 -2.42 19.82
C GLU A 61 -4.51 -1.76 20.91
N ASP A 62 -5.18 -1.08 21.83
CA ASP A 62 -4.59 -0.57 23.07
C ASP A 62 -4.51 -1.66 24.16
N ALA A 63 -4.06 -1.28 25.35
CA ALA A 63 -3.90 -2.19 26.49
C ALA A 63 -5.24 -2.81 26.97
N GLU A 64 -6.36 -2.22 26.60
CA GLU A 64 -7.71 -2.69 26.94
C GLU A 64 -8.35 -3.52 25.81
N GLY A 65 -7.59 -3.78 24.72
CA GLY A 65 -8.06 -4.51 23.55
C GLY A 65 -8.97 -3.70 22.64
N LYS A 66 -9.02 -2.37 22.78
CA LYS A 66 -9.80 -1.49 21.91
C LYS A 66 -8.97 -1.02 20.73
N THR A 67 -9.56 -1.01 19.55
CA THR A 67 -8.97 -0.43 18.34
C THR A 67 -8.81 1.09 18.50
N ASN A 68 -7.62 1.57 18.80
CA ASN A 68 -7.38 2.94 19.24
C ASN A 68 -6.00 3.51 18.90
N LEU A 69 -5.01 2.69 18.60
CA LEU A 69 -3.63 3.10 18.36
C LEU A 69 -3.30 3.17 16.89
N SER A 70 -2.47 4.15 16.51
CA SER A 70 -1.92 4.30 15.16
C SER A 70 -0.67 3.44 14.95
N LEU A 71 -0.17 3.39 13.69
CA LEU A 71 1.09 2.72 13.35
C LEU A 71 2.25 3.23 14.22
N LYS A 72 2.33 4.56 14.41
CA LYS A 72 3.37 5.19 15.22
C LYS A 72 3.30 4.79 16.70
N ASP A 73 2.09 4.74 17.26
CA ASP A 73 1.91 4.39 18.68
C ASP A 73 2.37 2.98 19.02
N VAL A 74 2.28 2.06 18.05
CA VAL A 74 2.74 0.67 18.22
C VAL A 74 4.16 0.43 17.70
N ASN A 75 4.87 1.48 17.27
CA ASN A 75 6.18 1.41 16.64
C ASN A 75 6.22 0.37 15.49
N GLY A 76 5.14 0.34 14.70
CA GLY A 76 4.96 -0.63 13.62
C GLY A 76 5.73 -0.23 12.36
N SER A 77 5.87 -1.21 11.46
CA SER A 77 6.53 -1.07 10.16
C SER A 77 5.52 -0.88 9.02
N CYS A 78 5.95 -0.42 7.86
CA CYS A 78 5.13 -0.28 6.67
C CYS A 78 5.76 -0.98 5.47
N LEU A 79 4.99 -1.82 4.77
CA LEU A 79 5.35 -2.39 3.47
C LEU A 79 4.44 -1.78 2.40
N ILE A 80 5.04 -1.06 1.45
CA ILE A 80 4.33 -0.40 0.35
C ILE A 80 4.57 -1.16 -0.95
N VAL A 81 3.48 -1.53 -1.62
CA VAL A 81 3.52 -2.30 -2.87
C VAL A 81 2.65 -1.63 -3.92
N SER A 82 3.20 -1.38 -5.11
CA SER A 82 2.43 -0.83 -6.23
C SER A 82 1.40 -1.84 -6.74
N GLN A 83 0.16 -1.38 -6.99
CA GLN A 83 -0.95 -2.24 -7.40
C GLN A 83 -1.91 -1.47 -8.33
N PHE A 84 -1.58 -1.37 -9.61
CA PHE A 84 -2.40 -0.65 -10.60
C PHE A 84 -3.79 -1.28 -10.78
N THR A 85 -3.92 -2.58 -10.51
CA THR A 85 -5.21 -3.30 -10.62
C THR A 85 -6.25 -2.84 -9.60
N LEU A 86 -5.93 -2.00 -8.64
CA LEU A 86 -6.92 -1.30 -7.81
C LEU A 86 -7.82 -0.37 -8.66
N TYR A 87 -7.37 0.00 -9.87
CA TYR A 87 -8.15 0.72 -10.87
C TYR A 87 -8.80 -0.20 -11.91
N ALA A 88 -8.93 -1.50 -11.63
CA ALA A 88 -9.63 -2.42 -12.49
C ALA A 88 -11.12 -2.07 -12.59
N SER A 89 -11.61 -1.90 -13.82
CA SER A 89 -13.04 -1.78 -14.11
C SER A 89 -13.59 -3.09 -14.66
N CYS A 90 -14.51 -3.70 -13.92
CA CYS A 90 -15.22 -4.92 -14.30
C CYS A 90 -16.66 -4.65 -14.76
N LYS A 91 -16.96 -3.40 -15.19
CA LYS A 91 -18.32 -3.00 -15.60
C LYS A 91 -18.79 -3.70 -16.88
N LYS A 92 -17.86 -4.12 -17.75
CA LYS A 92 -18.17 -4.75 -19.05
C LYS A 92 -17.50 -6.12 -19.14
N GLY A 93 -18.27 -7.17 -18.88
CA GLY A 93 -17.80 -8.56 -18.97
C GLY A 93 -16.79 -8.94 -17.89
N ASN A 94 -16.17 -10.13 -18.05
CA ASN A 94 -15.29 -10.73 -17.05
C ASN A 94 -13.79 -10.38 -17.24
N ARG A 95 -13.44 -9.67 -18.32
CA ARG A 95 -12.07 -9.17 -18.53
C ARG A 95 -11.96 -7.75 -17.97
N PRO A 96 -11.15 -7.54 -16.89
CA PRO A 96 -10.97 -6.21 -16.33
C PRO A 96 -10.34 -5.24 -17.34
N SER A 97 -10.75 -3.97 -17.29
CA SER A 97 -10.11 -2.86 -17.99
C SER A 97 -9.35 -2.01 -16.99
N PHE A 98 -8.20 -1.46 -17.38
CA PHE A 98 -7.30 -0.68 -16.53
C PHE A 98 -7.08 0.76 -17.05
N THR A 99 -8.02 1.27 -17.83
CA THR A 99 -7.92 2.60 -18.49
C THR A 99 -7.88 3.77 -17.50
N GLU A 100 -8.29 3.57 -16.25
CA GLU A 100 -8.25 4.60 -15.21
C GLU A 100 -6.92 4.61 -14.43
N ALA A 101 -6.06 3.60 -14.62
CA ALA A 101 -4.73 3.56 -14.03
C ALA A 101 -3.82 4.62 -14.66
N GLY A 102 -2.89 5.16 -13.87
CA GLY A 102 -1.92 6.15 -14.32
C GLY A 102 -0.95 5.62 -15.38
N ASN A 103 -0.34 6.55 -16.13
CA ASN A 103 0.76 6.22 -17.03
C ASN A 103 1.90 5.57 -16.20
N PRO A 104 2.49 4.45 -16.65
CA PRO A 104 3.50 3.72 -15.87
C PRO A 104 4.66 4.58 -15.37
N HIS A 105 5.24 5.45 -16.20
CA HIS A 105 6.38 6.30 -15.82
C HIS A 105 5.99 7.31 -14.73
N ALA A 106 4.90 8.06 -14.93
CA ALA A 106 4.43 9.04 -13.95
C ALA A 106 3.97 8.35 -12.64
N ALA A 107 3.39 7.16 -12.75
CA ALA A 107 2.99 6.37 -11.59
C ALA A 107 4.19 5.85 -10.80
N GLU A 108 5.28 5.46 -11.47
CA GLU A 108 6.54 5.06 -10.82
C GLU A 108 7.16 6.22 -10.04
N GLU A 109 7.28 7.40 -10.66
CA GLU A 109 7.80 8.60 -9.98
C GLU A 109 6.98 8.96 -8.73
N LEU A 110 5.64 8.88 -8.84
CA LEU A 110 4.78 9.16 -7.70
C LEU A 110 4.80 8.05 -6.64
N TYR A 111 5.00 6.80 -7.04
CA TYR A 111 5.20 5.68 -6.12
C TYR A 111 6.50 5.85 -5.32
N ASP A 112 7.60 6.20 -5.97
CA ASP A 112 8.89 6.46 -5.32
C ASP A 112 8.78 7.63 -4.34
N TYR A 113 8.07 8.69 -4.73
CA TYR A 113 7.74 9.79 -3.83
C TYR A 113 6.96 9.31 -2.59
N ILE A 114 5.94 8.46 -2.76
CA ILE A 114 5.14 7.90 -1.66
C ILE A 114 6.03 7.10 -0.70
N VAL A 115 6.92 6.24 -1.22
CA VAL A 115 7.84 5.42 -0.41
C VAL A 115 8.78 6.31 0.40
N LEU A 116 9.37 7.31 -0.25
CA LEU A 116 10.26 8.26 0.42
C LEU A 116 9.52 9.04 1.52
N LYS A 117 8.34 9.56 1.19
CA LYS A 117 7.54 10.38 2.10
C LYS A 117 7.00 9.59 3.30
N ALA A 118 6.73 8.30 3.12
CA ALA A 118 6.29 7.42 4.21
C ALA A 118 7.31 7.32 5.34
N GLN A 119 8.61 7.51 5.07
CA GLN A 119 9.67 7.49 6.08
C GLN A 119 9.53 8.63 7.12
N GLU A 120 8.82 9.68 6.81
CA GLU A 120 8.52 10.76 7.77
C GLU A 120 7.55 10.31 8.88
N TYR A 121 6.75 9.26 8.62
CA TYR A 121 5.72 8.75 9.53
C TYR A 121 6.14 7.48 10.28
N CYS A 122 7.03 6.70 9.70
CA CYS A 122 7.38 5.36 10.17
C CYS A 122 8.88 5.12 10.00
N GLY A 123 9.56 4.68 11.06
CA GLY A 123 11.01 4.46 11.05
C GLY A 123 11.47 3.26 10.22
N ASN A 124 10.58 2.33 9.89
CA ASN A 124 10.88 1.16 9.05
C ASN A 124 9.85 1.05 7.92
N VAL A 125 10.21 1.64 6.78
CA VAL A 125 9.45 1.53 5.52
C VAL A 125 10.20 0.60 4.58
N GLN A 126 9.48 -0.41 4.11
CA GLN A 126 9.92 -1.35 3.10
C GLN A 126 9.02 -1.21 1.86
N CYS A 127 9.50 -1.59 0.69
CA CYS A 127 8.73 -1.51 -0.55
C CYS A 127 8.97 -2.69 -1.47
N GLY A 128 8.03 -2.88 -2.40
CA GLY A 128 8.20 -3.74 -3.55
C GLY A 128 8.94 -3.04 -4.70
N GLU A 129 9.12 -3.75 -5.79
CA GLU A 129 9.72 -3.25 -7.04
C GLU A 129 8.62 -2.88 -8.02
N PHE A 130 8.57 -1.60 -8.44
CA PHE A 130 7.54 -1.12 -9.36
C PHE A 130 7.57 -1.87 -10.69
N GLY A 131 6.39 -2.27 -11.19
CA GLY A 131 6.24 -2.98 -12.46
C GLY A 131 6.72 -4.44 -12.49
N ALA A 132 7.27 -4.98 -11.39
CA ALA A 132 7.72 -6.36 -11.31
C ALA A 132 6.56 -7.35 -11.06
N ASP A 133 6.77 -8.62 -11.42
CA ASP A 133 5.91 -9.71 -10.97
C ASP A 133 6.26 -10.05 -9.51
N MET A 134 5.40 -9.61 -8.60
CA MET A 134 5.61 -9.71 -7.15
C MET A 134 4.75 -10.80 -6.54
N LYS A 135 5.33 -11.54 -5.59
CA LYS A 135 4.63 -12.48 -4.71
C LYS A 135 4.58 -11.84 -3.33
N VAL A 136 3.38 -11.49 -2.90
CA VAL A 136 3.13 -10.84 -1.61
C VAL A 136 2.59 -11.86 -0.64
N GLU A 137 3.32 -12.11 0.44
CA GLU A 137 2.93 -12.97 1.54
C GLU A 137 2.60 -12.11 2.76
N LEU A 138 1.53 -12.42 3.46
CA LEU A 138 1.15 -11.70 4.67
C LEU A 138 0.32 -12.55 5.62
N LEU A 139 0.38 -12.22 6.92
CA LEU A 139 -0.59 -12.67 7.91
C LEU A 139 -1.43 -11.49 8.36
N ASN A 140 -2.66 -11.37 7.81
CA ASN A 140 -3.59 -10.31 8.21
C ASN A 140 -4.01 -10.52 9.66
N ASP A 141 -3.89 -9.46 10.46
CA ASP A 141 -4.16 -9.48 11.90
C ASP A 141 -5.54 -8.90 12.20
N GLY A 142 -6.51 -9.82 12.42
CA GLY A 142 -7.84 -9.38 12.78
C GLY A 142 -9.01 -10.18 12.19
N PRO A 143 -9.23 -10.41 10.90
CA PRO A 143 -8.67 -9.67 9.77
C PRO A 143 -9.04 -8.19 9.82
N PHE A 144 -8.12 -7.32 9.41
CA PHE A 144 -8.35 -5.89 9.37
C PHE A 144 -7.86 -5.31 8.04
N THR A 145 -8.82 -4.86 7.23
CA THR A 145 -8.57 -4.34 5.88
C THR A 145 -9.36 -3.05 5.69
N VAL A 146 -8.69 -1.98 5.25
CA VAL A 146 -9.27 -0.66 5.03
C VAL A 146 -9.04 -0.23 3.58
N TRP A 147 -10.09 0.25 2.94
CA TRP A 147 -10.05 0.88 1.65
C TRP A 147 -10.05 2.40 1.80
N LEU A 148 -9.12 3.08 1.13
CA LEU A 148 -9.12 4.54 0.99
C LEU A 148 -9.10 4.89 -0.49
N ASP A 149 -9.99 5.79 -0.90
CA ASP A 149 -10.02 6.40 -2.24
C ASP A 149 -9.98 7.93 -2.08
N SER A 150 -9.00 8.57 -2.73
CA SER A 150 -8.81 10.03 -2.65
C SER A 150 -10.05 10.79 -3.11
N ASN A 151 -10.78 10.28 -4.11
CA ASN A 151 -12.01 10.92 -4.59
C ASN A 151 -13.12 10.86 -3.53
N GLU A 152 -13.27 9.74 -2.82
CA GLU A 152 -14.25 9.60 -1.73
C GLU A 152 -13.89 10.48 -0.53
N LEU A 153 -12.59 10.74 -0.32
CA LEU A 153 -12.08 11.59 0.76
C LEU A 153 -12.07 13.08 0.39
N GLY A 154 -12.36 13.43 -0.87
CA GLY A 154 -12.37 14.81 -1.36
C GLY A 154 -10.96 15.42 -1.52
N TYR A 155 -9.96 14.60 -1.88
CA TYR A 155 -8.56 15.00 -2.07
C TYR A 155 -8.19 15.21 -3.52
#